data_f00134e0298557b0957662b47a6314ca
#
_entry.id   f00134e0298557b0957662b47a6314ca
#
_cell.length_a   1.000
_cell.length_b   1.000
_cell.length_c   1.000
_cell.angle_alpha   90.00
_cell.angle_beta   90.00
_cell.angle_gamma   90.00
#
_symmetry.space_group_name_H-M   'P 1'
#
loop_
_entity.id
_entity.type
_entity.pdbx_description
1 polymer ?
#
loop_
_entity_poly.entity_id
_entity_poly.type
_entity_poly.pdbx_seq_one_letter_code
_entity_poly.pdbx_strand_id
1 'polypeptide(L)'
;MLRIGLTGGFASGKSFVGRALGEMGCLLIEADLLGHQVLRKGAEAYASVVAGFGQGILDAEGSIDRQKLGTVVFARPELLAKLSAIVHPLVRRKATQLTEEFAEREPGGICIYEAAILIETGSFRDFDRLIVASCTQDQQIARAVLRDRLTAEEALSRIHRQMPLEEKVKYADYVIDTSGTKEHTLEQTRTVYASLRRLPHQP
;
A
#
# COMPACT_ATOMS: atom_id res chain seq x y z
N MET A 1 -2.53 19.83 -7.97
CA MET A 1 -2.28 18.40 -8.22
C MET A 1 -3.30 17.55 -7.47
N LEU A 2 -3.82 16.48 -8.06
CA LEU A 2 -4.81 15.60 -7.43
C LEU A 2 -4.12 14.46 -6.66
N ARG A 3 -4.50 14.23 -5.40
CA ARG A 3 -3.94 13.19 -4.53
C ARG A 3 -4.97 12.08 -4.32
N ILE A 4 -4.66 10.88 -4.76
CA ILE A 4 -5.58 9.74 -4.75
C ILE A 4 -5.03 8.64 -3.84
N GLY A 5 -5.84 8.19 -2.89
CA GLY A 5 -5.57 6.98 -2.13
C GLY A 5 -5.97 5.75 -2.96
N LEU A 6 -5.08 4.76 -3.05
CA LEU A 6 -5.39 3.45 -3.63
C LEU A 6 -5.21 2.40 -2.54
N THR A 7 -6.30 1.73 -2.20
CA THR A 7 -6.30 0.68 -1.19
C THR A 7 -7.01 -0.59 -1.68
N GLY A 8 -7.04 -1.58 -0.84
CA GLY A 8 -7.65 -2.88 -1.09
C GLY A 8 -7.18 -3.90 -0.07
N GLY A 9 -7.68 -5.11 -0.13
CA GLY A 9 -7.27 -6.21 0.74
C GLY A 9 -5.93 -6.83 0.33
N PHE A 10 -5.42 -7.70 1.18
CA PHE A 10 -4.31 -8.56 0.83
C PHE A 10 -4.63 -9.35 -0.44
N ALA A 11 -3.73 -9.38 -1.41
CA ALA A 11 -3.87 -10.03 -2.72
C ALA A 11 -5.09 -9.59 -3.56
N SER A 12 -5.71 -8.43 -3.29
CA SER A 12 -6.87 -7.91 -4.04
C SER A 12 -6.54 -7.34 -5.43
N GLY A 13 -5.28 -7.36 -5.87
CA GLY A 13 -4.90 -6.81 -7.18
C GLY A 13 -4.56 -5.31 -7.18
N LYS A 14 -4.55 -4.66 -6.03
CA LYS A 14 -4.23 -3.25 -5.82
C LYS A 14 -2.99 -2.78 -6.61
N SER A 15 -1.87 -3.50 -6.50
CA SER A 15 -0.61 -3.11 -7.17
C SER A 15 -0.64 -3.28 -8.70
N PHE A 16 -1.57 -4.08 -9.25
CA PHE A 16 -1.82 -4.12 -10.68
C PHE A 16 -2.50 -2.83 -11.15
N VAL A 17 -3.51 -2.39 -10.42
CA VAL A 17 -4.21 -1.11 -10.66
C VAL A 17 -3.24 0.07 -10.51
N GLY A 18 -2.43 0.08 -9.45
CA GLY A 18 -1.43 1.13 -9.20
C GLY A 18 -0.44 1.27 -10.36
N ARG A 19 0.14 0.16 -10.81
CA ARG A 19 1.05 0.17 -11.97
C ARG A 19 0.38 0.64 -13.25
N ALA A 20 -0.84 0.20 -13.53
CA ALA A 20 -1.59 0.66 -14.70
C ALA A 20 -1.83 2.18 -14.67
N LEU A 21 -2.15 2.76 -13.50
CA LEU A 21 -2.26 4.21 -13.36
C LEU A 21 -0.89 4.91 -13.55
N GLY A 22 0.19 4.30 -13.06
CA GLY A 22 1.56 4.80 -13.30
C GLY A 22 1.92 4.83 -14.79
N GLU A 23 1.59 3.79 -15.54
CA GLU A 23 1.77 3.72 -17.00
C GLU A 23 0.94 4.77 -17.76
N MET A 24 -0.15 5.27 -17.15
CA MET A 24 -0.97 6.36 -17.69
C MET A 24 -0.43 7.76 -17.31
N GLY A 25 0.74 7.84 -16.65
CA GLY A 25 1.41 9.10 -16.29
C GLY A 25 1.12 9.60 -14.88
N CYS A 26 0.48 8.81 -14.02
CA CYS A 26 0.36 9.16 -12.61
C CYS A 26 1.68 8.92 -11.86
N LEU A 27 1.98 9.74 -10.86
CA LEU A 27 2.99 9.38 -9.87
C LEU A 27 2.43 8.24 -9.02
N LEU A 28 3.09 7.07 -9.02
CA LEU A 28 2.74 5.97 -8.10
C LEU A 28 3.69 5.95 -6.90
N ILE A 29 3.13 6.08 -5.71
CA ILE A 29 3.84 5.93 -4.43
C ILE A 29 3.33 4.68 -3.74
N GLU A 30 4.16 3.64 -3.70
CA GLU A 30 3.87 2.39 -3.00
C GLU A 30 4.38 2.49 -1.56
N ALA A 31 3.50 2.78 -0.59
CA ALA A 31 3.88 2.99 0.82
C ALA A 31 4.58 1.77 1.43
N ASP A 32 4.14 0.56 1.09
CA ASP A 32 4.77 -0.68 1.57
C ASP A 32 6.21 -0.80 1.04
N LEU A 33 6.46 -0.41 -0.21
CA LEU A 33 7.80 -0.41 -0.79
C LEU A 33 8.69 0.67 -0.13
N LEU A 34 8.17 1.87 0.11
CA LEU A 34 8.89 2.90 0.86
C LEU A 34 9.22 2.43 2.28
N GLY A 35 8.28 1.76 2.96
CA GLY A 35 8.52 1.15 4.26
C GLY A 35 9.69 0.16 4.24
N HIS A 36 9.80 -0.65 3.18
CA HIS A 36 10.94 -1.54 3.00
C HIS A 36 12.26 -0.79 2.73
N GLN A 37 12.20 0.30 1.97
CA GLN A 37 13.40 1.07 1.64
C GLN A 37 14.01 1.73 2.88
N VAL A 38 13.18 2.31 3.76
CA VAL A 38 13.67 2.95 4.99
C VAL A 38 14.24 1.98 6.01
N LEU A 39 13.90 0.68 5.89
CA LEU A 39 14.42 -0.40 6.74
C LEU A 39 15.70 -1.04 6.22
N ARG A 40 16.16 -0.73 5.00
CA ARG A 40 17.41 -1.30 4.45
C ARG A 40 18.59 -0.95 5.32
N LYS A 41 19.62 -1.83 5.33
CA LYS A 41 20.88 -1.58 6.05
C LYS A 41 21.48 -0.23 5.63
N GLY A 42 21.74 0.62 6.59
CA GLY A 42 22.22 1.99 6.36
C GLY A 42 21.14 3.03 6.03
N ALA A 43 19.85 2.63 5.89
CA ALA A 43 18.76 3.57 5.71
C ALA A 43 18.28 4.14 7.06
N GLU A 44 17.45 5.17 7.00
CA GLU A 44 17.12 6.03 8.14
C GLU A 44 16.47 5.32 9.33
N ALA A 45 15.59 4.32 9.09
CA ALA A 45 14.94 3.57 10.16
C ALA A 45 15.81 2.42 10.71
N TYR A 46 16.82 1.98 9.97
CA TYR A 46 17.58 0.76 10.30
C TYR A 46 18.12 0.76 11.74
N ALA A 47 18.90 1.77 12.09
CA ALA A 47 19.53 1.84 13.41
C ALA A 47 18.50 1.88 14.56
N SER A 48 17.44 2.67 14.41
CA SER A 48 16.38 2.81 15.43
C SER A 48 15.58 1.53 15.59
N VAL A 49 15.35 0.80 14.49
CA VAL A 49 14.61 -0.48 14.53
C VAL A 49 15.48 -1.56 15.15
N VAL A 50 16.78 -1.66 14.81
CA VAL A 50 17.71 -2.61 15.45
C VAL A 50 17.85 -2.32 16.94
N ALA A 51 17.98 -1.06 17.33
CA ALA A 51 18.03 -0.68 18.75
C ALA A 51 16.72 -1.00 19.49
N GLY A 52 15.59 -0.85 18.82
CA GLY A 52 14.27 -1.06 19.41
C GLY A 52 13.84 -2.53 19.54
N PHE A 53 14.33 -3.42 18.65
CA PHE A 53 13.87 -4.81 18.53
C PHE A 53 15.00 -5.83 18.74
N GLY A 54 16.25 -5.37 18.86
CA GLY A 54 17.42 -6.22 19.09
C GLY A 54 17.98 -6.85 17.82
N GLN A 55 19.14 -7.48 17.94
CA GLN A 55 19.84 -8.10 16.81
C GLN A 55 19.17 -9.39 16.31
N GLY A 56 18.25 -9.97 17.08
CA GLY A 56 17.54 -11.19 16.70
C GLY A 56 16.66 -11.06 15.44
N ILE A 57 16.39 -9.82 15.00
CA ILE A 57 15.65 -9.52 13.75
C ILE A 57 16.56 -9.47 12.52
N LEU A 58 17.88 -9.67 12.67
CA LEU A 58 18.82 -9.58 11.56
C LEU A 58 19.05 -10.94 10.90
N ASP A 59 19.39 -10.91 9.61
CA ASP A 59 19.97 -12.03 8.87
C ASP A 59 21.49 -12.13 9.10
N ALA A 60 22.15 -13.10 8.44
CA ALA A 60 23.59 -13.34 8.56
C ALA A 60 24.43 -12.16 8.00
N GLU A 61 23.88 -11.41 7.08
CA GLU A 61 24.51 -10.24 6.43
C GLU A 61 24.29 -8.95 7.23
N GLY A 62 23.54 -9.04 8.34
CA GLY A 62 23.18 -7.91 9.21
C GLY A 62 22.10 -7.01 8.62
N SER A 63 21.32 -7.48 7.66
CA SER A 63 20.12 -6.80 7.17
C SER A 63 18.92 -7.21 8.01
N ILE A 64 17.87 -6.34 8.06
CA ILE A 64 16.64 -6.70 8.75
C ILE A 64 15.92 -7.81 7.99
N ASP A 65 15.81 -8.99 8.62
CA ASP A 65 14.98 -10.09 8.15
C ASP A 65 13.52 -9.78 8.44
N ARG A 66 12.75 -9.57 7.37
CA ARG A 66 11.35 -9.16 7.44
C ARG A 66 10.44 -10.23 8.06
N GLN A 67 10.76 -11.50 7.91
CA GLN A 67 10.01 -12.59 8.52
C GLN A 67 10.22 -12.59 10.03
N LYS A 68 11.48 -12.48 10.48
CA LYS A 68 11.81 -12.40 11.90
C LYS A 68 11.19 -11.16 12.55
N LEU A 69 11.34 -9.98 11.92
CA LEU A 69 10.71 -8.75 12.40
C LEU A 69 9.19 -8.89 12.44
N GLY A 70 8.59 -9.41 11.38
CA GLY A 70 7.14 -9.65 11.31
C GLY A 70 6.66 -10.58 12.43
N THR A 71 7.36 -11.70 12.69
CA THR A 71 7.02 -12.60 13.79
C THR A 71 7.02 -11.88 15.14
N VAL A 72 8.00 -11.00 15.37
CA VAL A 72 8.09 -10.23 16.62
C VAL A 72 6.95 -9.22 16.76
N VAL A 73 6.69 -8.43 15.71
CA VAL A 73 5.74 -7.31 15.82
C VAL A 73 4.28 -7.73 15.69
N PHE A 74 3.97 -8.77 14.90
CA PHE A 74 2.57 -9.22 14.75
C PHE A 74 2.07 -10.04 15.93
N ALA A 75 2.96 -10.54 16.79
CA ALA A 75 2.59 -11.23 18.02
C ALA A 75 2.10 -10.27 19.13
N ARG A 76 2.45 -8.97 19.04
CA ARG A 76 2.20 -7.99 20.11
C ARG A 76 1.84 -6.63 19.53
N PRO A 77 0.61 -6.13 19.75
CA PRO A 77 0.14 -4.84 19.22
C PRO A 77 1.04 -3.66 19.61
N GLU A 78 1.59 -3.66 20.82
CA GLU A 78 2.50 -2.60 21.29
C GLU A 78 3.82 -2.55 20.51
N LEU A 79 4.33 -3.72 20.06
CA LEU A 79 5.53 -3.79 19.23
C LEU A 79 5.24 -3.33 17.78
N LEU A 80 4.07 -3.68 17.27
CA LEU A 80 3.63 -3.15 15.98
C LEU A 80 3.49 -1.64 16.01
N ALA A 81 2.88 -1.09 17.07
CA ALA A 81 2.77 0.35 17.27
C ALA A 81 4.16 1.02 17.37
N LYS A 82 5.11 0.41 18.09
CA LYS A 82 6.50 0.90 18.19
C LYS A 82 7.19 0.92 16.83
N LEU A 83 7.07 -0.13 16.02
CA LEU A 83 7.62 -0.17 14.67
C LEU A 83 6.99 0.92 13.79
N SER A 84 5.67 1.02 13.85
CA SER A 84 4.91 2.03 13.09
C SER A 84 5.34 3.46 13.46
N ALA A 85 5.55 3.75 14.73
CA ALA A 85 6.02 5.06 15.18
C ALA A 85 7.41 5.44 14.64
N ILE A 86 8.27 4.46 14.36
CA ILE A 86 9.59 4.70 13.74
C ILE A 86 9.45 4.84 12.20
N VAL A 87 8.69 3.95 11.57
CA VAL A 87 8.66 3.83 10.10
C VAL A 87 7.73 4.84 9.43
N HIS A 88 6.52 5.05 9.96
CA HIS A 88 5.51 5.88 9.30
C HIS A 88 5.96 7.34 9.06
N PRO A 89 6.62 8.05 10.02
CA PRO A 89 7.09 9.41 9.76
C PRO A 89 8.08 9.48 8.60
N LEU A 90 8.96 8.48 8.46
CA LEU A 90 9.97 8.42 7.42
C LEU A 90 9.35 8.13 6.04
N VAL A 91 8.40 7.19 5.99
CA VAL A 91 7.63 6.90 4.78
C VAL A 91 6.84 8.12 4.33
N ARG A 92 6.15 8.78 5.27
CA ARG A 92 5.36 9.99 4.99
C ARG A 92 6.24 11.11 4.44
N ARG A 93 7.39 11.40 5.09
CA ARG A 93 8.34 12.41 4.60
C ARG A 93 8.82 12.10 3.19
N LYS A 94 9.19 10.85 2.90
CA LYS A 94 9.65 10.45 1.58
C LYS A 94 8.54 10.54 0.52
N ALA A 95 7.32 10.17 0.89
CA ALA A 95 6.16 10.32 0.02
C ALA A 95 5.86 11.79 -0.28
N THR A 96 5.93 12.67 0.71
CA THR A 96 5.76 14.13 0.54
C THR A 96 6.80 14.68 -0.42
N GLN A 97 8.09 14.36 -0.22
CA GLN A 97 9.16 14.79 -1.12
C GLN A 97 8.91 14.38 -2.57
N LEU A 98 8.59 13.09 -2.81
CA LEU A 98 8.28 12.60 -4.17
C LEU A 98 7.07 13.31 -4.79
N THR A 99 6.09 13.62 -3.97
CA THR A 99 4.87 14.34 -4.39
C THR A 99 5.19 15.78 -4.78
N GLU A 100 6.02 16.49 -4.01
CA GLU A 100 6.46 17.86 -4.28
C GLU A 100 7.31 17.92 -5.56
N GLU A 101 8.31 17.04 -5.70
CA GLU A 101 9.14 16.93 -6.90
C GLU A 101 8.31 16.62 -8.17
N PHE A 102 7.25 15.86 -8.04
CA PHE A 102 6.33 15.58 -9.15
C PHE A 102 5.45 16.78 -9.46
N ALA A 103 4.94 17.47 -8.43
CA ALA A 103 4.09 18.66 -8.58
C ALA A 103 4.81 19.82 -9.29
N GLU A 104 6.11 19.98 -9.07
CA GLU A 104 6.93 20.98 -9.78
C GLU A 104 7.01 20.70 -11.30
N ARG A 105 7.06 19.43 -11.70
CA ARG A 105 7.13 19.01 -13.10
C ARG A 105 5.76 18.93 -13.77
N GLU A 106 4.74 18.51 -13.00
CA GLU A 106 3.39 18.24 -13.48
C GLU A 106 2.35 18.86 -12.52
N PRO A 107 2.16 20.19 -12.52
CA PRO A 107 1.26 20.87 -11.57
C PRO A 107 -0.18 20.36 -11.62
N GLY A 108 -0.65 19.92 -12.80
CA GLY A 108 -1.95 19.27 -13.01
C GLY A 108 -1.91 17.74 -12.92
N GLY A 109 -0.83 17.16 -12.39
CA GLY A 109 -0.64 15.72 -12.31
C GLY A 109 -1.52 15.03 -11.29
N ILE A 110 -1.55 13.70 -11.35
CA ILE A 110 -2.25 12.83 -10.39
C ILE A 110 -1.22 12.01 -9.63
N CYS A 111 -1.26 12.08 -8.31
CA CYS A 111 -0.45 11.24 -7.42
C CYS A 111 -1.33 10.14 -6.83
N ILE A 112 -0.92 8.88 -7.03
CA ILE A 112 -1.55 7.69 -6.46
C ILE A 112 -0.71 7.23 -5.27
N TYR A 113 -1.28 7.25 -4.08
CA TYR A 113 -0.66 6.70 -2.87
C TYR A 113 -1.27 5.33 -2.57
N GLU A 114 -0.50 4.29 -2.81
CA GLU A 114 -0.92 2.90 -2.61
C GLU A 114 -0.53 2.41 -1.22
N ALA A 115 -1.52 2.02 -0.40
CA ALA A 115 -1.31 1.33 0.85
C ALA A 115 -2.49 0.42 1.21
N ALA A 116 -2.21 -0.68 1.91
CA ALA A 116 -3.23 -1.68 2.24
C ALA A 116 -4.20 -1.23 3.34
N ILE A 117 -3.78 -0.35 4.25
CA ILE A 117 -4.51 -0.01 5.49
C ILE A 117 -4.90 1.47 5.60
N LEU A 118 -5.17 2.13 4.46
CA LEU A 118 -5.54 3.55 4.47
C LEU A 118 -6.82 3.83 5.27
N ILE A 119 -7.78 2.92 5.21
CA ILE A 119 -9.07 3.08 5.87
C ILE A 119 -8.93 2.79 7.37
N GLU A 120 -8.26 1.70 7.72
CA GLU A 120 -8.04 1.27 9.11
C GLU A 120 -7.28 2.33 9.92
N THR A 121 -6.34 3.02 9.29
CA THR A 121 -5.56 4.11 9.92
C THR A 121 -6.27 5.46 9.88
N GLY A 122 -7.37 5.58 9.16
CA GLY A 122 -8.05 6.86 8.91
C GLY A 122 -7.34 7.77 7.92
N SER A 123 -6.18 7.37 7.39
CA SER A 123 -5.35 8.18 6.47
C SER A 123 -6.00 8.40 5.10
N PHE A 124 -7.05 7.65 4.76
CA PHE A 124 -7.80 7.89 3.52
C PHE A 124 -8.37 9.30 3.42
N ARG A 125 -8.58 9.98 4.56
CA ARG A 125 -9.09 11.38 4.62
C ARG A 125 -8.08 12.42 4.14
N ASP A 126 -6.81 12.04 4.01
CA ASP A 126 -5.75 12.92 3.53
C ASP A 126 -5.71 13.00 1.98
N PHE A 127 -6.62 12.30 1.29
CA PHE A 127 -6.69 12.21 -0.17
C PHE A 127 -7.98 12.83 -0.71
N ASP A 128 -7.90 13.37 -1.92
CA ASP A 128 -9.05 13.98 -2.60
C ASP A 128 -10.10 12.94 -2.99
N ARG A 129 -9.64 11.72 -3.35
CA ARG A 129 -10.50 10.57 -3.69
C ARG A 129 -9.84 9.26 -3.25
N LEU A 130 -10.66 8.26 -3.04
CA LEU A 130 -10.24 6.92 -2.67
C LEU A 130 -10.66 5.89 -3.73
N ILE A 131 -9.70 5.14 -4.24
CA ILE A 131 -9.92 3.96 -5.08
C ILE A 131 -9.77 2.71 -4.21
N VAL A 132 -10.72 1.79 -4.30
CA VAL A 132 -10.63 0.46 -3.69
C VAL A 132 -10.56 -0.61 -4.76
N ALA A 133 -9.45 -1.36 -4.80
CA ALA A 133 -9.33 -2.57 -5.62
C ALA A 133 -9.96 -3.74 -4.88
N SER A 134 -10.99 -4.36 -5.48
CA SER A 134 -11.82 -5.39 -4.86
C SER A 134 -11.85 -6.68 -5.68
N CYS A 135 -11.93 -7.82 -4.99
CA CYS A 135 -12.20 -9.15 -5.54
C CYS A 135 -12.80 -10.04 -4.45
N THR A 136 -13.15 -11.27 -4.79
CA THR A 136 -13.65 -12.23 -3.79
C THR A 136 -12.55 -12.73 -2.87
N GLN A 137 -12.91 -13.19 -1.68
CA GLN A 137 -11.97 -13.77 -0.72
C GLN A 137 -11.27 -15.01 -1.28
N ASP A 138 -12.00 -15.87 -2.02
CA ASP A 138 -11.42 -17.05 -2.64
C ASP A 138 -10.32 -16.69 -3.65
N GLN A 139 -10.50 -15.60 -4.40
CA GLN A 139 -9.48 -15.09 -5.31
C GLN A 139 -8.29 -14.49 -4.57
N GLN A 140 -8.50 -13.83 -3.43
CA GLN A 140 -7.41 -13.36 -2.58
C GLN A 140 -6.56 -14.55 -2.11
N ILE A 141 -7.20 -15.61 -1.62
CA ILE A 141 -6.52 -16.85 -1.18
C ILE A 141 -5.77 -17.48 -2.34
N ALA A 142 -6.44 -17.74 -3.48
CA ALA A 142 -5.82 -18.36 -4.64
C ALA A 142 -4.59 -17.58 -5.15
N ARG A 143 -4.70 -16.25 -5.21
CA ARG A 143 -3.59 -15.38 -5.64
C ARG A 143 -2.43 -15.38 -4.63
N ALA A 144 -2.72 -15.40 -3.33
CA ALA A 144 -1.70 -15.46 -2.28
C ALA A 144 -0.95 -16.79 -2.30
N VAL A 145 -1.66 -17.90 -2.44
CA VAL A 145 -1.05 -19.25 -2.58
C VAL A 145 -0.11 -19.30 -3.79
N LEU A 146 -0.59 -18.81 -4.95
CA LEU A 146 0.19 -18.87 -6.19
C LEU A 146 1.41 -17.93 -6.17
N ARG A 147 1.24 -16.69 -5.70
CA ARG A 147 2.28 -15.65 -5.76
C ARG A 147 3.29 -15.76 -4.62
N ASP A 148 2.78 -15.95 -3.39
CA ASP A 148 3.57 -15.83 -2.17
C ASP A 148 3.94 -17.20 -1.58
N ARG A 149 3.49 -18.30 -2.22
CA ARG A 149 3.69 -19.69 -1.78
C ARG A 149 3.18 -19.96 -0.35
N LEU A 150 2.12 -19.26 0.03
CA LEU A 150 1.47 -19.43 1.32
C LEU A 150 0.53 -20.63 1.30
N THR A 151 0.24 -21.20 2.47
CA THR A 151 -0.93 -22.07 2.61
C THR A 151 -2.22 -21.25 2.57
N ALA A 152 -3.34 -21.89 2.30
CA ALA A 152 -4.65 -21.22 2.34
C ALA A 152 -4.95 -20.64 3.73
N GLU A 153 -4.56 -21.31 4.80
CA GLU A 153 -4.73 -20.85 6.18
C GLU A 153 -3.88 -19.61 6.48
N GLU A 154 -2.64 -19.57 6.02
CA GLU A 154 -1.78 -18.40 6.15
C GLU A 154 -2.31 -17.20 5.37
N ALA A 155 -2.84 -17.44 4.15
CA ALA A 155 -3.47 -16.42 3.34
C ALA A 155 -4.71 -15.85 4.05
N LEU A 156 -5.57 -16.72 4.55
CA LEU A 156 -6.78 -16.35 5.29
C LEU A 156 -6.45 -15.57 6.57
N SER A 157 -5.43 -16.00 7.31
CA SER A 157 -4.94 -15.28 8.50
C SER A 157 -4.49 -13.86 8.18
N ARG A 158 -3.83 -13.65 7.02
CA ARG A 158 -3.44 -12.29 6.57
C ARG A 158 -4.62 -11.44 6.15
N ILE A 159 -5.61 -12.04 5.47
CA ILE A 159 -6.85 -11.36 5.08
C ILE A 159 -7.60 -10.87 6.32
N HIS A 160 -7.76 -11.72 7.33
CA HIS A 160 -8.49 -11.40 8.57
C HIS A 160 -7.81 -10.34 9.46
N ARG A 161 -6.54 -10.00 9.20
CA ARG A 161 -5.85 -8.88 9.90
C ARG A 161 -6.19 -7.51 9.32
N GLN A 162 -6.93 -7.47 8.24
CA GLN A 162 -7.36 -6.23 7.59
C GLN A 162 -8.88 -6.12 7.66
N MET A 163 -9.39 -4.90 7.48
CA MET A 163 -10.81 -4.67 7.31
C MET A 163 -11.32 -5.49 6.10
N PRO A 164 -12.48 -6.16 6.20
CA PRO A 164 -13.08 -6.87 5.07
C PRO A 164 -13.24 -5.97 3.85
N LEU A 165 -13.02 -6.51 2.65
CA LEU A 165 -13.10 -5.72 1.40
C LEU A 165 -14.49 -5.10 1.21
N GLU A 166 -15.55 -5.80 1.58
CA GLU A 166 -16.94 -5.33 1.52
C GLU A 166 -17.13 -4.06 2.37
N GLU A 167 -16.46 -3.98 3.52
CA GLU A 167 -16.48 -2.79 4.36
C GLU A 167 -15.64 -1.66 3.75
N LYS A 168 -14.46 -1.98 3.18
CA LYS A 168 -13.60 -0.99 2.52
C LYS A 168 -14.29 -0.31 1.34
N VAL A 169 -15.06 -1.07 0.56
CA VAL A 169 -15.82 -0.57 -0.59
C VAL A 169 -16.80 0.55 -0.19
N LYS A 170 -17.33 0.55 1.03
CA LYS A 170 -18.24 1.60 1.51
C LYS A 170 -17.58 2.99 1.65
N TYR A 171 -16.27 3.05 1.70
CA TYR A 171 -15.50 4.30 1.78
C TYR A 171 -15.02 4.80 0.41
N ALA A 172 -15.18 3.99 -0.64
CA ALA A 172 -14.60 4.27 -1.94
C ALA A 172 -15.38 5.33 -2.72
N ASP A 173 -14.66 6.28 -3.33
CA ASP A 173 -15.20 7.09 -4.43
C ASP A 173 -15.25 6.27 -5.74
N TYR A 174 -14.29 5.36 -5.92
CA TYR A 174 -14.19 4.45 -7.06
C TYR A 174 -13.87 3.04 -6.62
N VAL A 175 -14.58 2.07 -7.16
CA VAL A 175 -14.29 0.65 -6.98
C VAL A 175 -13.79 0.09 -8.30
N ILE A 176 -12.65 -0.61 -8.28
CA ILE A 176 -12.13 -1.36 -9.42
C ILE A 176 -12.23 -2.84 -9.08
N ASP A 177 -13.12 -3.53 -9.77
CA ASP A 177 -13.28 -4.97 -9.65
C ASP A 177 -12.13 -5.67 -10.39
N THR A 178 -11.34 -6.40 -9.62
CA THR A 178 -10.21 -7.19 -10.13
C THR A 178 -10.53 -8.68 -10.20
N SER A 179 -11.79 -9.07 -10.03
CA SER A 179 -12.22 -10.48 -10.06
C SER A 179 -12.19 -11.09 -11.46
N GLY A 180 -12.35 -10.26 -12.48
CA GLY A 180 -12.33 -10.66 -13.89
C GLY A 180 -10.92 -10.81 -14.47
N THR A 181 -10.83 -10.66 -15.80
CA THR A 181 -9.55 -10.70 -16.51
C THR A 181 -8.72 -9.43 -16.24
N LYS A 182 -7.42 -9.49 -16.55
CA LYS A 182 -6.54 -8.31 -16.45
C LYS A 182 -7.00 -7.19 -17.39
N GLU A 183 -7.48 -7.56 -18.58
CA GLU A 183 -7.99 -6.64 -19.60
C GLU A 183 -9.21 -5.88 -19.09
N HIS A 184 -10.14 -6.58 -18.43
CA HIS A 184 -11.32 -5.95 -17.82
C HIS A 184 -10.93 -5.01 -16.68
N THR A 185 -9.98 -5.42 -15.84
CA THR A 185 -9.45 -4.53 -14.79
C THR A 185 -8.78 -3.29 -15.36
N LEU A 186 -8.02 -3.43 -16.47
CA LEU A 186 -7.40 -2.29 -17.16
C LEU A 186 -8.44 -1.34 -17.75
N GLU A 187 -9.52 -1.84 -18.33
CA GLU A 187 -10.60 -1.02 -18.87
C GLU A 187 -11.27 -0.18 -17.78
N GLN A 188 -11.61 -0.80 -16.65
CA GLN A 188 -12.12 -0.08 -15.48
C GLN A 188 -11.12 0.97 -14.98
N THR A 189 -9.83 0.61 -14.91
CA THR A 189 -8.77 1.53 -14.47
C THR A 189 -8.66 2.74 -15.40
N ARG A 190 -8.75 2.55 -16.72
CA ARG A 190 -8.79 3.64 -17.71
C ARG A 190 -10.01 4.56 -17.52
N THR A 191 -11.17 3.96 -17.25
CA THR A 191 -12.41 4.70 -16.99
C THR A 191 -12.28 5.57 -15.74
N VAL A 192 -11.74 5.01 -14.66
CA VAL A 192 -11.46 5.76 -13.43
C VAL A 192 -10.45 6.88 -13.69
N TYR A 193 -9.34 6.58 -14.37
CA TYR A 193 -8.34 7.58 -14.74
C TYR A 193 -8.94 8.74 -15.54
N ALA A 194 -9.77 8.45 -16.56
CA ALA A 194 -10.45 9.48 -17.34
C ALA A 194 -11.39 10.35 -16.48
N SER A 195 -12.04 9.77 -15.47
CA SER A 195 -12.87 10.48 -14.50
C SER A 195 -12.03 11.39 -13.60
N LEU A 196 -10.90 10.90 -13.09
CA LEU A 196 -9.97 11.67 -12.26
C LEU A 196 -9.40 12.89 -13.03
N ARG A 197 -9.07 12.73 -14.31
CA ARG A 197 -8.56 13.82 -15.18
C ARG A 197 -9.55 14.98 -15.39
N ARG A 198 -10.84 14.75 -15.14
CA ARG A 198 -11.89 15.76 -15.24
C ARG A 198 -12.16 16.49 -13.93
N LEU A 199 -11.62 16.02 -12.82
CA LEU A 199 -11.80 16.67 -11.53
C LEU A 199 -11.03 17.99 -11.48
N PRO A 200 -11.60 19.02 -10.84
CA PRO A 200 -10.88 20.28 -10.64
C PRO A 200 -9.65 20.00 -9.75
N HIS A 201 -8.50 20.48 -10.20
CA HIS A 201 -7.31 20.49 -9.38
C HIS A 201 -7.46 21.60 -8.34
N GLN A 202 -7.39 21.24 -7.05
CA GLN A 202 -7.29 22.28 -6.02
C GLN A 202 -5.92 22.96 -6.15
N PRO A 203 -5.89 24.30 -6.06
CA PRO A 203 -4.65 25.08 -6.15
C PRO A 203 -3.66 24.73 -5.02
#